data_fdfbeb7187b296a59dcdac6025685ee0
#
_entry.id   fdfbeb7187b296a59dcdac6025685ee0
#
_cell.length_a   1.000
_cell.length_b   1.000
_cell.length_c   1.000
_cell.angle_alpha   90.00
_cell.angle_beta   90.00
_cell.angle_gamma   90.00
#
_symmetry.space_group_name_H-M   'P 1'
#
loop_
_entity.id
_entity.type
_entity.pdbx_description
1 polymer ?
#
loop_
_entity_poly.entity_id
_entity_poly.type
_entity_poly.pdbx_seq_one_letter_code
_entity_poly.pdbx_strand_id
1 'polypeptide(L)'
;VVTDQQSSTPPVDMALSVLLGKPPKMTRNVAHGDKILPALDLSDVNLTQAAYRVLRLPAVADKTFLITIGDRSVGGMTARDQMVGPWQVPVADVAVTAMGYQTYFGEAFAIGERTPLALIDPAAAARMAVGEAITNIAAAAIAEIGNIKLSANWMAATGHPGEDAGLYDAVHTVGMELCPQLGISIPVGKDSMSMKTAWEEIDETTQITIRKEVTAPLSLIISAFSSVTDVRKTLTPQLRTDCGETELILIDLGQGQNRLGGSALAQVYKQVGNGAPNIDGAEGAQKLKALFAVVQRLNQESRLLAYHDRSDGGLFISLCEMAFAGHTGLTINLDQLCFDASISDIDGSELQPDKLGSRFLERLFAVLFNEELGVVLQISTAQHQAVMHILVEAGLRDISFVIGQPNQTDDIRLMRNNKPVLSEKRIDLHRAW
;
A
#
# COMPACT_ATOMS: atom_id res chain seq x y z
N VAL A 1 -5.05 -34.19 35.74
CA VAL A 1 -3.79 -34.65 36.36
C VAL A 1 -2.98 -35.36 35.31
N VAL A 2 -1.72 -34.99 35.17
CA VAL A 2 -0.74 -35.72 34.36
C VAL A 2 0.21 -36.40 35.31
N THR A 3 0.36 -37.72 35.17
CA THR A 3 1.20 -38.53 36.06
C THR A 3 2.45 -39.00 35.31
N ASP A 4 3.56 -39.08 36.02
CA ASP A 4 4.79 -39.69 35.59
C ASP A 4 5.09 -40.89 36.45
N GLN A 5 5.44 -42.05 35.84
CA GLN A 5 5.76 -43.27 36.57
C GLN A 5 7.03 -43.17 37.44
N GLN A 6 7.89 -42.23 37.18
CA GLN A 6 9.16 -42.01 37.89
C GLN A 6 9.06 -40.96 39.01
N SER A 7 7.91 -40.27 39.13
CA SER A 7 7.69 -39.23 40.14
C SER A 7 6.54 -39.56 41.07
N SER A 8 6.78 -39.40 42.38
CA SER A 8 5.72 -39.57 43.38
C SER A 8 4.70 -38.42 43.40
N THR A 9 5.01 -37.30 42.77
CA THR A 9 4.13 -36.13 42.63
C THR A 9 3.76 -35.92 41.17
N PRO A 10 2.47 -35.73 40.83
CA PRO A 10 2.09 -35.45 39.48
C PRO A 10 2.77 -34.19 38.97
N PRO A 11 3.41 -34.17 37.79
CA PRO A 11 3.97 -32.97 37.21
C PRO A 11 2.91 -31.89 36.87
N VAL A 12 1.66 -32.31 36.69
CA VAL A 12 0.52 -31.39 36.56
C VAL A 12 -0.65 -31.95 37.36
N ASP A 13 -1.05 -31.25 38.42
CA ASP A 13 -2.29 -31.48 39.15
C ASP A 13 -3.10 -30.18 39.22
N MET A 14 -3.94 -29.95 38.23
CA MET A 14 -4.66 -28.72 38.05
C MET A 14 -6.13 -29.01 37.69
N ALA A 15 -7.02 -28.24 38.27
CA ALA A 15 -8.44 -28.34 37.94
C ALA A 15 -8.69 -27.92 36.48
N LEU A 16 -9.54 -28.66 35.77
CA LEU A 16 -9.90 -28.29 34.38
C LEU A 16 -10.48 -26.89 34.25
N SER A 17 -11.13 -26.38 35.30
CA SER A 17 -11.66 -25.02 35.35
C SER A 17 -10.55 -23.96 35.30
N VAL A 18 -9.33 -24.28 35.70
CA VAL A 18 -8.14 -23.37 35.55
C VAL A 18 -7.63 -23.39 34.12
N LEU A 19 -7.64 -24.56 33.48
CA LEU A 19 -7.15 -24.72 32.10
C LEU A 19 -8.18 -24.26 31.07
N LEU A 20 -9.47 -24.58 31.28
CA LEU A 20 -10.56 -24.33 30.34
C LEU A 20 -11.53 -23.26 30.82
N GLY A 21 -11.32 -22.74 32.03
CA GLY A 21 -12.10 -21.64 32.60
C GLY A 21 -11.89 -20.33 31.85
N LYS A 22 -12.89 -19.48 31.92
CA LYS A 22 -12.72 -18.10 31.40
C LYS A 22 -11.74 -17.34 32.31
N PRO A 23 -10.74 -16.65 31.76
CA PRO A 23 -9.89 -15.77 32.57
C PRO A 23 -10.76 -14.69 33.27
N PRO A 24 -10.31 -14.14 34.41
CA PRO A 24 -11.00 -13.03 35.06
C PRO A 24 -11.28 -11.92 34.06
N LYS A 25 -12.48 -11.33 34.13
CA LYS A 25 -12.80 -10.16 33.32
C LYS A 25 -11.85 -9.03 33.68
N MET A 26 -11.10 -8.58 32.70
CA MET A 26 -10.24 -7.42 32.82
C MET A 26 -11.03 -6.19 32.32
N THR A 27 -11.06 -5.13 33.13
CA THR A 27 -11.58 -3.84 32.72
C THR A 27 -10.41 -2.91 32.50
N ARG A 28 -10.30 -2.34 31.30
CA ARG A 28 -9.35 -1.29 30.99
C ARG A 28 -10.11 0.02 30.85
N ASN A 29 -9.66 1.07 31.55
CA ASN A 29 -10.18 2.42 31.37
C ASN A 29 -9.35 3.07 30.25
N VAL A 30 -9.91 3.12 29.04
CA VAL A 30 -9.25 3.66 27.86
C VAL A 30 -9.87 4.95 27.42
N ALA A 31 -9.05 5.85 26.87
CA ALA A 31 -9.49 7.12 26.31
C ALA A 31 -8.71 7.42 25.04
N HIS A 32 -9.38 8.08 24.09
CA HIS A 32 -8.68 8.66 22.95
C HIS A 32 -7.75 9.77 23.43
N GLY A 33 -6.55 9.84 22.87
CA GLY A 33 -5.65 10.96 23.08
C GLY A 33 -5.97 12.09 22.09
N ASP A 34 -5.96 13.33 22.56
CA ASP A 34 -6.03 14.51 21.66
C ASP A 34 -4.68 14.68 20.96
N LYS A 35 -4.55 14.11 19.76
CA LYS A 35 -3.37 14.30 18.92
C LYS A 35 -3.63 15.43 17.92
N ILE A 36 -3.07 16.61 18.18
CA ILE A 36 -3.08 17.72 17.20
C ILE A 36 -1.76 17.62 16.43
N LEU A 37 -1.84 17.16 15.18
CA LEU A 37 -0.70 17.10 14.30
C LEU A 37 -0.73 18.29 13.32
N PRO A 38 0.42 18.92 13.03
CA PRO A 38 0.49 19.99 12.05
C PRO A 38 0.25 19.44 10.65
N ALA A 39 -0.28 20.29 9.77
CA ALA A 39 -0.29 19.98 8.33
C ALA A 39 1.14 19.83 7.82
N LEU A 40 1.30 19.07 6.74
CA LEU A 40 2.59 18.88 6.10
C LEU A 40 3.07 20.21 5.49
N ASP A 41 4.28 20.63 5.82
CA ASP A 41 4.92 21.82 5.24
C ASP A 41 5.82 21.41 4.09
N LEU A 42 5.45 21.85 2.89
CA LEU A 42 6.17 21.59 1.63
C LEU A 42 6.77 22.87 1.03
N SER A 43 6.78 24.00 1.75
CA SER A 43 7.18 25.32 1.23
C SER A 43 8.61 25.36 0.68
N ASP A 44 9.53 24.63 1.32
CA ASP A 44 10.96 24.57 0.93
C ASP A 44 11.32 23.26 0.20
N VAL A 45 10.34 22.49 -0.26
CA VAL A 45 10.57 21.19 -0.88
C VAL A 45 10.76 21.33 -2.39
N ASN A 46 11.88 20.84 -2.89
CA ASN A 46 12.14 20.73 -4.33
C ASN A 46 11.69 19.36 -4.85
N LEU A 47 10.95 19.34 -5.97
CA LEU A 47 10.37 18.13 -6.54
C LEU A 47 11.41 17.05 -6.86
N THR A 48 12.49 17.40 -7.55
CA THR A 48 13.54 16.45 -7.90
C THR A 48 14.22 15.88 -6.65
N GLN A 49 14.50 16.73 -5.65
CA GLN A 49 15.07 16.26 -4.39
C GLN A 49 14.10 15.33 -3.63
N ALA A 50 12.81 15.65 -3.62
CA ALA A 50 11.78 14.81 -3.00
C ALA A 50 11.73 13.43 -3.67
N ALA A 51 11.69 13.40 -5.01
CA ALA A 51 11.71 12.16 -5.78
C ALA A 51 12.89 11.25 -5.39
N TYR A 52 14.11 11.79 -5.39
CA TYR A 52 15.31 11.03 -5.02
C TYR A 52 15.37 10.64 -3.54
N ARG A 53 14.79 11.43 -2.63
CA ARG A 53 14.74 11.07 -1.21
C ARG A 53 13.75 9.93 -0.97
N VAL A 54 12.57 9.99 -1.60
CA VAL A 54 11.54 8.94 -1.48
C VAL A 54 12.05 7.63 -2.06
N LEU A 55 12.69 7.62 -3.24
CA LEU A 55 13.32 6.42 -3.81
C LEU A 55 14.32 5.76 -2.86
N ARG A 56 15.03 6.54 -2.04
CA ARG A 56 16.05 6.02 -1.09
C ARG A 56 15.50 5.68 0.30
N LEU A 57 14.21 5.91 0.55
CA LEU A 57 13.62 5.52 1.82
C LEU A 57 13.66 3.98 1.94
N PRO A 58 14.14 3.38 3.03
CA PRO A 58 14.23 1.92 3.15
C PRO A 58 12.92 1.17 2.91
N ALA A 59 11.77 1.77 3.23
CA ALA A 59 10.46 1.18 2.92
C ALA A 59 10.18 1.11 1.42
N VAL A 60 10.68 2.08 0.63
CA VAL A 60 10.49 2.18 -0.83
C VAL A 60 11.60 1.53 -1.64
N ALA A 61 12.86 1.68 -1.20
CA ALA A 61 14.06 1.28 -1.94
C ALA A 61 14.11 -0.23 -2.28
N ASP A 62 14.92 -0.59 -3.26
CA ASP A 62 15.13 -1.96 -3.75
C ASP A 62 15.38 -2.98 -2.63
N LYS A 63 14.69 -4.10 -2.71
CA LYS A 63 14.78 -5.22 -1.75
C LYS A 63 15.56 -6.43 -2.29
N THR A 64 16.21 -6.31 -3.45
CA THR A 64 16.94 -7.42 -4.11
C THR A 64 17.89 -8.13 -3.15
N PHE A 65 18.64 -7.37 -2.32
CA PHE A 65 19.58 -7.98 -1.39
C PHE A 65 18.89 -8.82 -0.29
N LEU A 66 17.73 -8.39 0.20
CA LEU A 66 16.95 -9.15 1.20
C LEU A 66 16.40 -10.45 0.61
N ILE A 67 15.97 -10.42 -0.65
CA ILE A 67 15.41 -11.57 -1.36
C ILE A 67 16.52 -12.59 -1.71
N THR A 68 17.70 -12.09 -2.06
CA THR A 68 18.78 -12.94 -2.59
C THR A 68 19.78 -13.42 -1.53
N ILE A 69 19.80 -12.85 -0.34
CA ILE A 69 20.68 -13.26 0.76
C ILE A 69 20.29 -14.62 1.36
N GLY A 70 19.03 -15.01 1.25
CA GLY A 70 18.49 -16.31 1.66
C GLY A 70 17.93 -17.09 0.47
N ASP A 71 17.03 -18.02 0.75
CA ASP A 71 16.32 -18.77 -0.28
C ASP A 71 15.25 -17.89 -0.93
N ARG A 72 15.46 -17.55 -2.19
CA ARG A 72 14.53 -16.74 -2.99
C ARG A 72 13.13 -17.38 -3.10
N SER A 73 13.11 -18.71 -3.29
CA SER A 73 11.87 -19.48 -3.36
C SER A 73 12.10 -20.88 -2.85
N VAL A 74 11.05 -21.49 -2.28
CA VAL A 74 11.11 -22.83 -1.68
C VAL A 74 10.01 -23.71 -2.32
N GLY A 75 10.31 -25.01 -2.47
CA GLY A 75 9.33 -26.02 -2.88
C GLY A 75 9.15 -26.22 -4.38
N GLY A 76 9.74 -25.41 -5.24
CA GLY A 76 9.75 -25.62 -6.70
C GLY A 76 8.42 -25.44 -7.43
N MET A 77 7.36 -25.00 -6.74
CA MET A 77 6.03 -24.76 -7.31
C MET A 77 5.74 -23.26 -7.50
N THR A 78 6.74 -22.42 -7.39
CA THR A 78 6.59 -20.97 -7.53
C THR A 78 6.26 -20.63 -8.99
N ALA A 79 5.08 -20.06 -9.21
CA ALA A 79 4.65 -19.53 -10.51
C ALA A 79 4.97 -18.04 -10.64
N ARG A 80 4.88 -17.30 -9.52
CA ARG A 80 5.28 -15.89 -9.42
C ARG A 80 5.97 -15.66 -8.09
N ASP A 81 7.22 -15.19 -8.15
CA ASP A 81 7.99 -14.69 -7.02
C ASP A 81 8.08 -13.15 -7.05
N GLN A 82 8.91 -12.57 -6.20
CA GLN A 82 9.10 -11.13 -6.07
C GLN A 82 9.69 -10.46 -7.32
N MET A 83 10.49 -11.20 -8.11
CA MET A 83 11.25 -10.66 -9.22
C MET A 83 10.41 -10.61 -10.50
N VAL A 84 10.38 -9.44 -11.15
CA VAL A 84 9.54 -9.16 -12.31
C VAL A 84 10.39 -8.93 -13.56
N GLY A 85 9.96 -9.54 -14.64
CA GLY A 85 10.51 -9.37 -15.97
C GLY A 85 11.93 -9.91 -16.13
N PRO A 86 12.53 -9.73 -17.31
CA PRO A 86 13.88 -10.23 -17.62
C PRO A 86 14.97 -9.51 -16.82
N TRP A 87 14.66 -8.31 -16.31
CA TRP A 87 15.57 -7.49 -15.51
C TRP A 87 15.55 -7.81 -14.02
N GLN A 88 14.64 -8.72 -13.60
CA GLN A 88 14.57 -9.23 -12.24
C GLN A 88 14.42 -8.12 -11.19
N VAL A 89 13.47 -7.21 -11.42
CA VAL A 89 13.14 -6.10 -10.51
C VAL A 89 12.17 -6.60 -9.43
N PRO A 90 12.41 -6.39 -8.13
CA PRO A 90 11.60 -6.97 -7.04
C PRO A 90 10.34 -6.15 -6.73
N VAL A 91 9.40 -6.10 -7.69
CA VAL A 91 8.18 -5.25 -7.64
C VAL A 91 6.88 -6.02 -7.89
N ALA A 92 6.87 -7.34 -7.67
CA ALA A 92 5.64 -8.11 -7.81
C ALA A 92 4.65 -7.79 -6.69
N ASP A 93 3.40 -7.50 -7.04
CA ASP A 93 2.31 -7.23 -6.08
C ASP A 93 1.88 -8.49 -5.33
N VAL A 94 2.02 -9.67 -5.95
CA VAL A 94 1.50 -10.93 -5.43
C VAL A 94 2.47 -12.08 -5.66
N ALA A 95 2.59 -12.96 -4.69
CA ALA A 95 3.23 -14.26 -4.86
C ALA A 95 2.19 -15.29 -5.28
N VAL A 96 2.55 -16.19 -6.23
CA VAL A 96 1.67 -17.25 -6.69
C VAL A 96 2.43 -18.56 -6.78
N THR A 97 1.84 -19.62 -6.21
CA THR A 97 2.33 -21.01 -6.31
C THR A 97 1.34 -21.87 -7.09
N ALA A 98 1.85 -22.82 -7.86
CA ALA A 98 1.02 -23.81 -8.55
C ALA A 98 0.66 -24.96 -7.60
N MET A 99 -0.55 -25.48 -7.69
CA MET A 99 -0.99 -26.66 -6.91
C MET A 99 -0.36 -27.98 -7.35
N GLY A 100 0.18 -28.04 -8.56
CA GLY A 100 0.77 -29.28 -9.09
C GLY A 100 1.31 -29.09 -10.51
N TYR A 101 2.05 -30.09 -10.97
CA TYR A 101 2.71 -30.06 -12.30
C TYR A 101 1.73 -30.27 -13.48
N GLN A 102 0.50 -30.72 -13.22
CA GLN A 102 -0.47 -31.06 -14.26
C GLN A 102 -1.71 -30.16 -14.24
N THR A 103 -1.62 -29.04 -13.54
CA THR A 103 -2.72 -28.08 -13.41
C THR A 103 -2.22 -26.64 -13.48
N TYR A 104 -3.09 -25.73 -13.88
CA TYR A 104 -2.84 -24.29 -13.80
C TYR A 104 -3.51 -23.64 -12.58
N PHE A 105 -4.22 -24.41 -11.75
CA PHE A 105 -4.69 -23.92 -10.48
C PHE A 105 -3.53 -23.62 -9.54
N GLY A 106 -3.72 -22.64 -8.67
CA GLY A 106 -2.70 -22.20 -7.74
C GLY A 106 -3.26 -21.54 -6.50
N GLU A 107 -2.35 -20.98 -5.73
CA GLU A 107 -2.64 -20.18 -4.55
C GLU A 107 -1.91 -18.85 -4.64
N ALA A 108 -2.58 -17.78 -4.23
CA ALA A 108 -2.01 -16.43 -4.17
C ALA A 108 -1.81 -16.01 -2.72
N PHE A 109 -0.76 -15.23 -2.50
CA PHE A 109 -0.44 -14.58 -1.24
C PHE A 109 0.01 -13.15 -1.49
N ALA A 110 -0.57 -12.20 -0.73
CA ALA A 110 -0.18 -10.80 -0.73
C ALA A 110 -0.21 -10.23 0.68
N ILE A 111 0.46 -9.10 0.88
CA ILE A 111 0.54 -8.40 2.17
C ILE A 111 0.04 -6.97 1.97
N GLY A 112 -0.55 -6.39 3.02
CA GLY A 112 -0.85 -4.98 3.13
C GLY A 112 -0.55 -4.49 4.55
N GLU A 113 0.03 -3.29 4.65
CA GLU A 113 0.28 -2.60 5.91
C GLU A 113 0.42 -1.09 5.69
N ARG A 114 -0.02 -0.28 6.66
CA ARG A 114 0.04 1.18 6.58
C ARG A 114 0.31 1.78 7.96
N THR A 115 1.32 1.27 8.64
CA THR A 115 1.65 1.61 10.02
C THR A 115 1.81 3.11 10.29
N PRO A 116 2.49 3.92 9.43
CA PRO A 116 2.65 5.36 9.69
C PRO A 116 1.33 6.13 9.83
N LEU A 117 0.25 5.66 9.19
CA LEU A 117 -1.06 6.30 9.28
C LEU A 117 -1.68 6.21 10.67
N ALA A 118 -1.34 5.19 11.46
CA ALA A 118 -1.87 5.02 12.82
C ALA A 118 -1.41 6.13 13.79
N LEU A 119 -0.37 6.88 13.44
CA LEU A 119 0.01 8.09 14.17
C LEU A 119 -1.05 9.20 14.03
N ILE A 120 -1.83 9.19 12.95
CA ILE A 120 -2.85 10.17 12.61
C ILE A 120 -4.24 9.61 12.94
N ASP A 121 -4.58 8.47 12.32
CA ASP A 121 -5.88 7.79 12.42
C ASP A 121 -5.70 6.27 12.39
N PRO A 122 -5.78 5.60 13.55
CA PRO A 122 -5.66 4.14 13.63
C PRO A 122 -6.70 3.36 12.81
N ALA A 123 -7.94 3.88 12.72
CA ALA A 123 -8.98 3.23 11.95
C ALA A 123 -8.72 3.33 10.44
N ALA A 124 -8.26 4.49 9.96
CA ALA A 124 -7.83 4.67 8.57
C ALA A 124 -6.64 3.76 8.24
N ALA A 125 -5.61 3.70 9.10
CA ALA A 125 -4.46 2.83 8.93
C ALA A 125 -4.89 1.37 8.75
N ALA A 126 -5.83 0.89 9.57
CA ALA A 126 -6.31 -0.48 9.50
C ALA A 126 -7.13 -0.76 8.22
N ARG A 127 -8.00 0.18 7.81
CA ARG A 127 -8.73 0.05 6.53
C ARG A 127 -7.77 0.04 5.33
N MET A 128 -6.77 0.91 5.36
CA MET A 128 -5.78 1.00 4.28
C MET A 128 -4.93 -0.27 4.18
N ALA A 129 -4.52 -0.88 5.29
CA ALA A 129 -3.80 -2.15 5.29
C ALA A 129 -4.62 -3.29 4.65
N VAL A 130 -5.93 -3.37 4.93
CA VAL A 130 -6.83 -4.32 4.24
C VAL A 130 -6.95 -3.97 2.77
N GLY A 131 -7.12 -2.70 2.44
CA GLY A 131 -7.25 -2.23 1.06
C GLY A 131 -6.03 -2.55 0.21
N GLU A 132 -4.84 -2.30 0.72
CA GLU A 132 -3.57 -2.61 0.05
C GLU A 132 -3.39 -4.12 -0.18
N ALA A 133 -3.70 -4.96 0.81
CA ALA A 133 -3.67 -6.40 0.62
C ALA A 133 -4.61 -6.86 -0.52
N ILE A 134 -5.76 -6.17 -0.70
CA ILE A 134 -6.72 -6.48 -1.78
C ILE A 134 -6.23 -5.96 -3.13
N THR A 135 -5.66 -4.74 -3.20
CA THR A 135 -5.09 -4.24 -4.46
C THR A 135 -3.91 -5.10 -4.89
N ASN A 136 -3.05 -5.52 -3.97
CA ASN A 136 -1.95 -6.42 -4.26
C ASN A 136 -2.42 -7.78 -4.77
N ILE A 137 -3.32 -8.46 -4.07
CA ILE A 137 -3.77 -9.79 -4.47
C ILE A 137 -4.62 -9.77 -5.75
N ALA A 138 -5.19 -8.63 -6.13
CA ALA A 138 -5.95 -8.47 -7.37
C ALA A 138 -5.12 -8.73 -8.64
N ALA A 139 -3.79 -8.69 -8.57
CA ALA A 139 -2.89 -9.07 -9.65
C ALA A 139 -2.95 -10.57 -9.99
N ALA A 140 -3.46 -11.42 -9.10
CA ALA A 140 -3.68 -12.84 -9.36
C ALA A 140 -5.07 -13.10 -9.97
N ALA A 141 -5.21 -14.17 -10.74
CA ALA A 141 -6.49 -14.57 -11.34
C ALA A 141 -7.38 -15.26 -10.30
N ILE A 142 -8.20 -14.50 -9.60
CA ILE A 142 -9.10 -14.93 -8.53
C ILE A 142 -10.54 -14.84 -9.02
N ALA A 143 -11.40 -15.83 -8.73
CA ALA A 143 -12.76 -15.86 -9.24
C ALA A 143 -13.61 -14.70 -8.69
N GLU A 144 -13.56 -14.48 -7.39
CA GLU A 144 -14.35 -13.43 -6.72
C GLU A 144 -13.69 -13.00 -5.40
N ILE A 145 -13.96 -11.77 -4.97
CA ILE A 145 -13.38 -11.19 -3.75
C ILE A 145 -13.71 -12.01 -2.48
N GLY A 146 -14.87 -12.65 -2.42
CA GLY A 146 -15.29 -13.50 -1.28
C GLY A 146 -14.42 -14.74 -1.05
N ASN A 147 -13.64 -15.15 -2.05
CA ASN A 147 -12.67 -16.24 -1.93
C ASN A 147 -11.43 -15.83 -1.12
N ILE A 148 -11.16 -14.54 -0.97
CA ILE A 148 -10.04 -14.04 -0.21
C ILE A 148 -10.27 -14.29 1.29
N LYS A 149 -9.27 -14.86 1.95
CA LYS A 149 -9.18 -15.00 3.39
C LYS A 149 -8.01 -14.21 3.91
N LEU A 150 -8.22 -13.51 5.02
CA LEU A 150 -7.20 -12.66 5.62
C LEU A 150 -6.64 -13.28 6.90
N SER A 151 -5.37 -13.07 7.16
CA SER A 151 -4.77 -13.20 8.48
C SER A 151 -4.37 -11.81 8.96
N ALA A 152 -4.78 -11.46 10.19
CA ALA A 152 -4.49 -10.16 10.78
C ALA A 152 -3.46 -10.29 11.91
N ASN A 153 -2.38 -9.51 11.80
CA ASN A 153 -1.34 -9.43 12.82
C ASN A 153 -1.38 -8.05 13.46
N TRP A 154 -1.95 -7.98 14.67
CA TRP A 154 -2.11 -6.74 15.44
C TRP A 154 -0.93 -6.53 16.37
N MET A 155 -0.37 -5.33 16.37
CA MET A 155 0.73 -4.97 17.25
C MET A 155 0.44 -3.60 17.86
N ALA A 156 0.41 -3.54 19.21
CA ALA A 156 0.11 -2.32 19.95
C ALA A 156 0.93 -2.22 21.23
N ALA A 157 1.25 -1.02 21.64
CA ALA A 157 1.84 -0.72 22.94
C ALA A 157 0.73 -0.48 23.96
N THR A 158 0.02 -1.55 24.38
CA THR A 158 -1.11 -1.41 25.30
C THR A 158 -0.70 -0.75 26.62
N GLY A 159 -1.57 0.15 27.13
CA GLY A 159 -1.28 0.97 28.30
C GLY A 159 -0.51 2.26 27.98
N HIS A 160 -0.01 2.45 26.76
CA HIS A 160 0.46 3.76 26.33
C HIS A 160 -0.74 4.67 25.98
N PRO A 161 -0.71 5.96 26.36
CA PRO A 161 -1.86 6.85 26.15
C PRO A 161 -2.35 6.88 24.71
N GLY A 162 -3.63 6.55 24.50
CA GLY A 162 -4.32 6.52 23.20
C GLY A 162 -4.19 5.21 22.41
N GLU A 163 -3.20 4.34 22.67
CA GLU A 163 -2.97 3.13 21.87
C GLU A 163 -4.06 2.05 22.08
N ASP A 164 -4.57 1.89 23.31
CA ASP A 164 -5.68 0.95 23.58
C ASP A 164 -6.98 1.36 22.87
N ALA A 165 -7.29 2.66 22.85
CA ALA A 165 -8.46 3.18 22.14
C ALA A 165 -8.28 3.07 20.62
N GLY A 166 -7.10 3.44 20.11
CA GLY A 166 -6.76 3.29 18.69
C GLY A 166 -6.83 1.84 18.21
N LEU A 167 -6.37 0.88 19.03
CA LEU A 167 -6.52 -0.56 18.73
C LEU A 167 -7.99 -0.97 18.64
N TYR A 168 -8.84 -0.50 19.57
CA TYR A 168 -10.28 -0.78 19.51
C TYR A 168 -10.90 -0.26 18.22
N ASP A 169 -10.62 1.00 17.86
CA ASP A 169 -11.15 1.63 16.65
C ASP A 169 -10.70 0.89 15.38
N ALA A 170 -9.43 0.51 15.32
CA ALA A 170 -8.87 -0.25 14.21
C ALA A 170 -9.54 -1.63 14.06
N VAL A 171 -9.69 -2.38 15.17
CA VAL A 171 -10.33 -3.70 15.17
C VAL A 171 -11.82 -3.58 14.82
N HIS A 172 -12.53 -2.59 15.39
CA HIS A 172 -13.94 -2.36 15.13
C HIS A 172 -14.19 -2.05 13.65
N THR A 173 -13.45 -1.10 13.09
CA THR A 173 -13.64 -0.66 11.71
C THR A 173 -13.35 -1.76 10.69
N VAL A 174 -12.35 -2.61 10.95
CA VAL A 174 -12.04 -3.74 10.06
C VAL A 174 -13.04 -4.89 10.26
N GLY A 175 -13.31 -5.29 11.51
CA GLY A 175 -14.08 -6.48 11.79
C GLY A 175 -15.60 -6.30 11.69
N MET A 176 -16.10 -5.09 12.00
CA MET A 176 -17.55 -4.83 12.05
C MET A 176 -18.05 -4.01 10.84
N GLU A 177 -17.15 -3.33 10.11
CA GLU A 177 -17.54 -2.47 9.00
C GLU A 177 -16.95 -2.97 7.66
N LEU A 178 -15.64 -2.85 7.46
CA LEU A 178 -15.00 -3.04 6.15
C LEU A 178 -15.10 -4.51 5.65
N CYS A 179 -14.67 -5.48 6.46
CA CYS A 179 -14.70 -6.89 6.03
C CYS A 179 -16.11 -7.39 5.72
N PRO A 180 -17.17 -7.08 6.53
CA PRO A 180 -18.55 -7.37 6.17
C PRO A 180 -19.01 -6.72 4.87
N GLN A 181 -18.65 -5.43 4.62
CA GLN A 181 -19.01 -4.73 3.39
C GLN A 181 -18.34 -5.34 2.15
N LEU A 182 -17.11 -5.80 2.27
CA LEU A 182 -16.39 -6.48 1.20
C LEU A 182 -16.85 -7.94 1.01
N GLY A 183 -17.47 -8.56 2.02
CA GLY A 183 -17.84 -9.97 2.02
C GLY A 183 -16.65 -10.91 2.22
N ILE A 184 -15.62 -10.47 2.96
CA ILE A 184 -14.40 -11.22 3.27
C ILE A 184 -14.32 -11.50 4.78
N SER A 185 -13.42 -12.40 5.18
CA SER A 185 -13.27 -12.78 6.58
C SER A 185 -11.82 -12.86 7.02
N ILE A 186 -11.60 -12.67 8.32
CA ILE A 186 -10.32 -12.84 9.01
C ILE A 186 -10.45 -14.07 9.95
N PRO A 187 -10.26 -15.30 9.44
CA PRO A 187 -10.40 -16.51 10.23
C PRO A 187 -9.27 -16.73 11.23
N VAL A 188 -8.13 -16.09 11.04
CA VAL A 188 -6.94 -16.28 11.85
C VAL A 188 -6.18 -14.98 12.00
N GLY A 189 -5.45 -14.86 13.08
CA GLY A 189 -4.58 -13.72 13.34
C GLY A 189 -3.83 -13.94 14.65
N LYS A 190 -3.03 -12.95 15.02
CA LYS A 190 -2.35 -12.93 16.31
C LYS A 190 -2.13 -11.49 16.79
N ASP A 191 -1.89 -11.36 18.10
CA ASP A 191 -1.70 -10.09 18.78
C ASP A 191 -0.33 -10.00 19.43
N SER A 192 0.29 -8.81 19.37
CA SER A 192 1.48 -8.45 20.12
C SER A 192 1.19 -7.14 20.87
N MET A 193 0.95 -7.23 22.18
CA MET A 193 0.43 -6.12 22.97
C MET A 193 1.50 -5.37 23.78
N SER A 194 2.79 -5.66 23.57
CA SER A 194 3.90 -5.06 24.31
C SER A 194 4.90 -4.39 23.36
N MET A 195 4.41 -3.58 22.41
CA MET A 195 5.25 -2.95 21.38
C MET A 195 5.99 -1.72 21.92
N LYS A 196 6.75 -1.94 22.99
CA LYS A 196 7.51 -0.93 23.67
C LYS A 196 8.84 -1.52 24.15
N THR A 197 9.93 -0.80 23.91
CA THR A 197 11.26 -1.14 24.42
C THR A 197 11.68 -0.07 25.40
N ALA A 198 12.15 -0.48 26.58
CA ALA A 198 12.72 0.42 27.57
C ALA A 198 14.10 -0.07 27.98
N TRP A 199 15.03 0.86 28.17
CA TRP A 199 16.39 0.58 28.63
C TRP A 199 16.92 1.72 29.50
N GLU A 200 18.06 1.47 30.15
CA GLU A 200 18.75 2.47 30.93
C GLU A 200 20.08 2.80 30.25
N GLU A 201 20.42 4.07 30.24
CA GLU A 201 21.67 4.59 29.70
C GLU A 201 22.31 5.50 30.75
N ILE A 202 23.62 5.37 30.96
CA ILE A 202 24.36 6.25 31.85
C ILE A 202 24.85 7.44 31.03
N ASP A 203 24.44 8.63 31.41
CA ASP A 203 24.95 9.86 30.83
C ASP A 203 26.45 9.98 31.20
N GLU A 204 27.30 9.95 30.21
CA GLU A 204 28.75 9.96 30.40
C GLU A 204 29.28 11.23 31.13
N THR A 205 28.56 12.33 31.00
CA THR A 205 28.94 13.62 31.60
C THR A 205 28.47 13.77 33.03
N THR A 206 27.22 13.38 33.31
CA THR A 206 26.60 13.56 34.63
C THR A 206 26.66 12.32 35.51
N GLN A 207 27.00 11.15 34.95
CA GLN A 207 26.97 9.83 35.62
C GLN A 207 25.58 9.47 36.17
N ILE A 208 24.52 10.10 35.63
CA ILE A 208 23.14 9.82 36.03
C ILE A 208 22.57 8.73 35.09
N THR A 209 21.90 7.75 35.68
CA THR A 209 21.14 6.75 34.91
C THR A 209 19.86 7.37 34.36
N ILE A 210 19.74 7.42 33.04
CA ILE A 210 18.58 7.93 32.32
C ILE A 210 17.79 6.74 31.79
N ARG A 211 16.52 6.64 32.17
CA ARG A 211 15.61 5.66 31.57
C ARG A 211 15.13 6.18 30.22
N LYS A 212 15.35 5.40 29.18
CA LYS A 212 14.89 5.65 27.82
C LYS A 212 13.84 4.64 27.41
N GLU A 213 12.93 5.05 26.53
CA GLU A 213 11.96 4.13 25.94
C GLU A 213 11.62 4.55 24.51
N VAL A 214 11.23 3.55 23.69
CA VAL A 214 10.67 3.71 22.37
C VAL A 214 9.37 2.92 22.33
N THR A 215 8.29 3.59 21.91
CA THR A 215 6.97 3.01 21.74
C THR A 215 6.67 2.97 20.25
N ALA A 216 6.39 1.78 19.71
CA ALA A 216 5.94 1.63 18.33
C ALA A 216 4.47 2.08 18.20
N PRO A 217 4.08 2.72 17.09
CA PRO A 217 2.68 3.00 16.80
C PRO A 217 1.91 1.70 16.59
N LEU A 218 0.58 1.78 16.73
CA LEU A 218 -0.30 0.68 16.34
C LEU A 218 0.03 0.24 14.92
N SER A 219 0.19 -1.07 14.74
CA SER A 219 0.46 -1.67 13.42
C SER A 219 -0.51 -2.79 13.15
N LEU A 220 -1.00 -2.85 11.92
CA LEU A 220 -1.76 -3.97 11.39
C LEU A 220 -1.09 -4.49 10.13
N ILE A 221 -0.65 -5.74 10.17
CA ILE A 221 -0.16 -6.44 8.98
C ILE A 221 -1.25 -7.41 8.54
N ILE A 222 -1.74 -7.24 7.35
CA ILE A 222 -2.72 -8.12 6.70
C ILE A 222 -2.00 -9.03 5.73
N SER A 223 -2.21 -10.33 5.86
CA SER A 223 -1.84 -11.31 4.84
C SER A 223 -3.12 -11.79 4.16
N ALA A 224 -3.20 -11.65 2.84
CA ALA A 224 -4.32 -12.09 2.03
C ALA A 224 -3.97 -13.37 1.29
N PHE A 225 -4.89 -14.34 1.28
CA PHE A 225 -4.74 -15.64 0.63
C PHE A 225 -5.97 -15.91 -0.23
N SER A 226 -5.76 -16.53 -1.39
CA SER A 226 -6.86 -17.01 -2.23
C SER A 226 -6.41 -18.13 -3.15
N SER A 227 -7.35 -18.97 -3.57
CA SER A 227 -7.15 -19.88 -4.68
C SER A 227 -7.06 -19.08 -5.99
N VAL A 228 -6.19 -19.54 -6.91
CA VAL A 228 -5.96 -18.97 -8.25
C VAL A 228 -6.50 -19.92 -9.29
N THR A 229 -7.28 -19.40 -10.22
CA THR A 229 -7.91 -20.18 -11.30
C THR A 229 -6.96 -20.51 -12.44
N ASP A 230 -5.98 -19.64 -12.71
CA ASP A 230 -4.93 -19.85 -13.70
C ASP A 230 -3.66 -19.05 -13.36
N VAL A 231 -2.62 -19.73 -12.91
CA VAL A 231 -1.36 -19.08 -12.49
C VAL A 231 -0.65 -18.35 -13.64
N ARG A 232 -0.96 -18.66 -14.90
CA ARG A 232 -0.38 -18.02 -16.09
C ARG A 232 -0.92 -16.61 -16.32
N LYS A 233 -2.08 -16.29 -15.71
CA LYS A 233 -2.75 -14.98 -15.80
C LYS A 233 -2.38 -14.04 -14.68
N THR A 234 -1.30 -14.29 -13.94
CA THR A 234 -0.79 -13.37 -12.93
C THR A 234 -0.23 -12.13 -13.62
N LEU A 235 -0.79 -10.98 -13.28
CA LEU A 235 -0.36 -9.66 -13.75
C LEU A 235 0.92 -9.22 -13.03
N THR A 236 1.66 -8.33 -13.65
CA THR A 236 2.90 -7.77 -13.08
C THR A 236 3.05 -6.30 -13.47
N PRO A 237 3.89 -5.53 -12.74
CA PRO A 237 4.24 -4.17 -13.08
C PRO A 237 5.04 -3.99 -14.38
N GLN A 238 5.53 -5.06 -15.00
CA GLN A 238 6.35 -4.98 -16.20
C GLN A 238 5.61 -4.32 -17.37
N LEU A 239 6.01 -3.12 -17.74
CA LEU A 239 5.48 -2.45 -18.92
C LEU A 239 5.86 -3.18 -20.20
N ARG A 240 4.88 -3.38 -21.07
CA ARG A 240 5.05 -4.01 -22.39
C ARG A 240 5.25 -2.93 -23.45
N THR A 241 6.28 -3.10 -24.28
CA THR A 241 6.62 -2.21 -25.40
C THR A 241 6.59 -2.92 -26.76
N ASP A 242 6.24 -4.20 -26.76
CA ASP A 242 6.19 -5.10 -27.90
C ASP A 242 4.74 -5.33 -28.43
N CYS A 243 3.76 -4.61 -27.87
CA CYS A 243 2.32 -4.81 -28.18
C CYS A 243 1.70 -3.66 -29.00
N GLY A 244 2.51 -2.83 -29.67
CA GLY A 244 2.05 -1.65 -30.39
C GLY A 244 1.82 -0.46 -29.46
N GLU A 245 0.89 0.43 -29.82
CA GLU A 245 0.57 1.60 -29.01
C GLU A 245 -0.21 1.20 -27.76
N THR A 246 0.24 1.71 -26.62
CA THR A 246 -0.34 1.43 -25.31
C THR A 246 -0.55 2.70 -24.52
N GLU A 247 -1.43 2.66 -23.55
CA GLU A 247 -1.69 3.77 -22.62
C GLU A 247 -1.75 3.27 -21.18
N LEU A 248 -1.51 4.18 -20.25
CA LEU A 248 -1.60 3.96 -18.81
C LEU A 248 -2.87 4.61 -18.27
N ILE A 249 -3.60 3.83 -17.47
CA ILE A 249 -4.80 4.29 -16.77
C ILE A 249 -4.56 4.20 -15.28
N LEU A 250 -4.70 5.33 -14.57
CA LEU A 250 -4.79 5.36 -13.12
C LEU A 250 -6.25 5.22 -12.71
N ILE A 251 -6.57 4.27 -11.83
CA ILE A 251 -7.84 4.24 -11.10
C ILE A 251 -7.56 4.71 -9.68
N ASP A 252 -8.08 5.89 -9.31
CA ASP A 252 -7.82 6.58 -8.05
C ASP A 252 -8.96 6.36 -7.05
N LEU A 253 -8.81 5.39 -6.14
CA LEU A 253 -9.81 5.15 -5.09
C LEU A 253 -9.85 6.26 -4.02
N GLY A 254 -8.80 7.09 -3.95
CA GLY A 254 -8.77 8.29 -3.09
C GLY A 254 -9.66 9.43 -3.59
N GLN A 255 -10.22 9.31 -4.80
CA GLN A 255 -11.19 10.26 -5.37
C GLN A 255 -10.70 11.72 -5.37
N GLY A 256 -9.39 11.92 -5.60
CA GLY A 256 -8.78 13.23 -5.63
C GLY A 256 -8.55 13.89 -4.26
N GLN A 257 -8.76 13.17 -3.16
CA GLN A 257 -8.44 13.66 -1.80
C GLN A 257 -6.95 13.95 -1.63
N ASN A 258 -6.10 13.11 -2.24
CA ASN A 258 -4.65 13.30 -2.29
C ASN A 258 -4.01 13.59 -0.93
N ARG A 259 -4.44 12.87 0.13
CA ARG A 259 -3.95 13.04 1.50
C ARG A 259 -2.52 12.54 1.62
N LEU A 260 -1.63 13.34 2.20
CA LEU A 260 -0.18 13.08 2.30
C LEU A 260 0.29 12.66 3.69
N GLY A 261 -0.60 12.59 4.67
CA GLY A 261 -0.20 12.22 6.04
C GLY A 261 0.36 10.81 6.11
N GLY A 262 1.43 10.61 6.86
CA GLY A 262 2.13 9.33 7.03
C GLY A 262 2.89 8.83 5.80
N SER A 263 2.81 9.52 4.65
CA SER A 263 3.43 9.10 3.41
C SER A 263 4.95 9.03 3.49
N ALA A 264 5.57 8.30 2.56
CA ALA A 264 7.02 8.27 2.38
C ALA A 264 7.60 9.68 2.18
N LEU A 265 6.86 10.57 1.48
CA LEU A 265 7.24 11.99 1.37
C LEU A 265 7.31 12.65 2.75
N ALA A 266 6.29 12.49 3.59
CA ALA A 266 6.31 13.06 4.94
C ALA A 266 7.49 12.53 5.75
N GLN A 267 7.76 11.23 5.71
CA GLN A 267 8.82 10.56 6.44
C GLN A 267 10.22 11.07 6.06
N VAL A 268 10.52 11.25 4.76
CA VAL A 268 11.85 11.72 4.32
C VAL A 268 12.12 13.19 4.68
N TYR A 269 11.06 13.94 5.03
CA TYR A 269 11.16 15.29 5.57
C TYR A 269 10.93 15.36 7.09
N LYS A 270 10.90 14.18 7.78
CA LYS A 270 10.72 14.06 9.24
C LYS A 270 9.43 14.73 9.74
N GLN A 271 8.38 14.63 8.96
CA GLN A 271 7.04 15.11 9.26
C GLN A 271 6.06 13.94 9.29
N VAL A 272 4.89 14.15 9.85
CA VAL A 272 3.80 13.16 9.85
C VAL A 272 2.63 13.67 8.99
N GLY A 273 2.27 14.95 9.12
CA GLY A 273 1.06 15.51 8.54
C GLY A 273 -0.19 15.18 9.35
N ASN A 274 -1.35 15.67 8.93
CA ASN A 274 -2.62 15.52 9.63
C ASN A 274 -3.76 14.91 8.80
N GLY A 275 -3.55 14.67 7.51
CA GLY A 275 -4.53 14.07 6.60
C GLY A 275 -4.15 12.63 6.25
N ALA A 276 -4.79 11.63 6.87
CA ALA A 276 -4.53 10.22 6.56
C ALA A 276 -5.29 9.77 5.31
N PRO A 277 -4.65 9.13 4.32
CA PRO A 277 -5.32 8.31 3.32
C PRO A 277 -6.30 7.33 3.95
N ASN A 278 -7.44 7.06 3.29
CA ASN A 278 -8.50 6.27 3.90
C ASN A 278 -9.44 5.65 2.85
N ILE A 279 -10.06 4.52 3.21
CA ILE A 279 -11.25 4.02 2.54
C ILE A 279 -12.46 4.69 3.20
N ASP A 280 -13.01 5.72 2.53
CA ASP A 280 -14.04 6.57 3.12
C ASP A 280 -15.42 5.91 3.07
N GLY A 281 -15.83 5.34 4.19
CA GLY A 281 -17.18 4.79 4.40
C GLY A 281 -17.57 3.64 3.47
N ALA A 282 -18.86 3.40 3.35
CA ALA A 282 -19.41 2.32 2.55
C ALA A 282 -19.16 2.52 1.04
N GLU A 283 -19.13 3.75 0.57
CA GLU A 283 -18.86 4.07 -0.84
C GLU A 283 -17.42 3.69 -1.23
N GLY A 284 -16.44 4.01 -0.39
CA GLY A 284 -15.04 3.61 -0.59
C GLY A 284 -14.87 2.08 -0.65
N ALA A 285 -15.55 1.36 0.26
CA ALA A 285 -15.55 -0.10 0.25
C ALA A 285 -16.19 -0.68 -1.02
N GLN A 286 -17.29 -0.09 -1.50
CA GLN A 286 -17.94 -0.49 -2.77
C GLN A 286 -17.02 -0.24 -3.96
N LYS A 287 -16.32 0.89 -4.01
CA LYS A 287 -15.35 1.20 -5.08
C LYS A 287 -14.16 0.23 -5.08
N LEU A 288 -13.64 -0.14 -3.91
CA LEU A 288 -12.59 -1.15 -3.80
C LEU A 288 -13.08 -2.52 -4.32
N LYS A 289 -14.30 -2.92 -3.97
CA LYS A 289 -14.93 -4.14 -4.47
C LYS A 289 -15.14 -4.11 -5.99
N ALA A 290 -15.60 -2.97 -6.51
CA ALA A 290 -15.78 -2.76 -7.94
C ALA A 290 -14.44 -2.79 -8.69
N LEU A 291 -13.39 -2.15 -8.15
CA LEU A 291 -12.03 -2.22 -8.69
C LEU A 291 -11.56 -3.66 -8.82
N PHE A 292 -11.66 -4.44 -7.73
CA PHE A 292 -11.27 -5.85 -7.77
C PHE A 292 -12.00 -6.60 -8.89
N ALA A 293 -13.32 -6.47 -8.98
CA ALA A 293 -14.12 -7.14 -10.01
C ALA A 293 -13.74 -6.71 -11.43
N VAL A 294 -13.46 -5.43 -11.64
CA VAL A 294 -13.01 -4.89 -12.94
C VAL A 294 -11.65 -5.46 -13.32
N VAL A 295 -10.68 -5.48 -12.40
CA VAL A 295 -9.34 -6.04 -12.66
C VAL A 295 -9.47 -7.52 -13.04
N GLN A 296 -10.26 -8.31 -12.31
CA GLN A 296 -10.48 -9.72 -12.65
C GLN A 296 -11.13 -9.89 -14.03
N ARG A 297 -12.16 -9.10 -14.36
CA ARG A 297 -12.83 -9.13 -15.67
C ARG A 297 -11.86 -8.79 -16.80
N LEU A 298 -11.13 -7.68 -16.68
CA LEU A 298 -10.17 -7.24 -17.69
C LEU A 298 -9.03 -8.26 -17.88
N ASN A 299 -8.58 -8.88 -16.81
CA ASN A 299 -7.56 -9.94 -16.86
C ASN A 299 -8.11 -11.20 -17.55
N GLN A 300 -9.31 -11.64 -17.22
CA GLN A 300 -9.96 -12.78 -17.87
C GLN A 300 -10.13 -12.55 -19.38
N GLU A 301 -10.52 -11.34 -19.78
CA GLU A 301 -10.67 -10.92 -21.17
C GLU A 301 -9.31 -10.63 -21.85
N SER A 302 -8.18 -10.78 -21.14
CA SER A 302 -6.81 -10.53 -21.63
C SER A 302 -6.64 -9.11 -22.19
N ARG A 303 -7.23 -8.11 -21.53
CA ARG A 303 -7.14 -6.69 -21.89
C ARG A 303 -6.06 -5.93 -21.16
N LEU A 304 -5.49 -6.50 -20.08
CA LEU A 304 -4.41 -5.90 -19.31
C LEU A 304 -3.05 -6.39 -19.80
N LEU A 305 -2.13 -5.47 -20.02
CA LEU A 305 -0.73 -5.72 -20.38
C LEU A 305 0.19 -5.66 -19.17
N ALA A 306 -0.08 -4.72 -18.24
CA ALA A 306 0.60 -4.61 -16.95
C ALA A 306 -0.38 -4.08 -15.90
N TYR A 307 -0.03 -4.32 -14.64
CA TYR A 307 -0.77 -3.92 -13.45
C TYR A 307 0.20 -3.60 -12.33
N HIS A 308 -0.05 -2.54 -11.58
CA HIS A 308 0.64 -2.25 -10.34
C HIS A 308 -0.27 -1.48 -9.38
N ASP A 309 -0.21 -1.79 -8.09
CA ASP A 309 -0.92 -1.00 -7.11
C ASP A 309 -0.23 0.36 -6.84
N ARG A 310 -0.96 1.29 -6.27
CA ARG A 310 -0.39 2.55 -5.75
C ARG A 310 -0.20 2.39 -4.25
N SER A 311 1.04 2.25 -3.82
CA SER A 311 1.43 2.02 -2.43
C SER A 311 2.47 3.03 -1.94
N ASP A 312 3.48 2.58 -1.20
CA ASP A 312 4.51 3.44 -0.61
C ASP A 312 5.22 4.34 -1.64
N GLY A 313 5.23 5.64 -1.37
CA GLY A 313 5.78 6.65 -2.26
C GLY A 313 4.83 7.13 -3.35
N GLY A 314 3.60 6.60 -3.40
CA GLY A 314 2.51 7.07 -4.24
C GLY A 314 2.70 6.82 -5.74
N LEU A 315 1.94 7.54 -6.55
CA LEU A 315 1.91 7.38 -8.01
C LEU A 315 3.30 7.49 -8.64
N PHE A 316 4.15 8.40 -8.14
CA PHE A 316 5.50 8.59 -8.70
C PHE A 316 6.33 7.32 -8.60
N ILE A 317 6.32 6.65 -7.44
CA ILE A 317 7.08 5.43 -7.22
C ILE A 317 6.48 4.27 -8.02
N SER A 318 5.16 4.08 -8.01
CA SER A 318 4.51 3.03 -8.82
C SER A 318 4.88 3.15 -10.30
N LEU A 319 4.91 4.37 -10.86
CA LEU A 319 5.34 4.61 -12.24
C LEU A 319 6.83 4.31 -12.46
N CYS A 320 7.68 4.66 -11.50
CA CYS A 320 9.12 4.34 -11.55
C CYS A 320 9.34 2.83 -11.55
N GLU A 321 8.70 2.09 -10.67
CA GLU A 321 8.80 0.64 -10.54
C GLU A 321 8.33 -0.08 -11.80
N MET A 322 7.20 0.35 -12.38
CA MET A 322 6.73 -0.13 -13.68
C MET A 322 7.75 0.13 -14.79
N ALA A 323 8.36 1.33 -14.81
CA ALA A 323 9.40 1.70 -15.78
C ALA A 323 10.69 0.88 -15.59
N PHE A 324 11.07 0.60 -14.34
CA PHE A 324 12.24 -0.23 -14.02
C PHE A 324 12.02 -1.67 -14.48
N ALA A 325 10.86 -2.26 -14.17
CA ALA A 325 10.50 -3.61 -14.57
C ALA A 325 10.34 -3.75 -16.10
N GLY A 326 9.81 -2.73 -16.77
CA GLY A 326 9.66 -2.69 -18.24
C GLY A 326 10.93 -2.24 -18.98
N HIS A 327 11.92 -1.69 -18.26
CA HIS A 327 13.15 -1.12 -18.82
C HIS A 327 12.85 -0.09 -19.92
N THR A 328 11.89 0.78 -19.67
CA THR A 328 11.40 1.79 -20.61
C THR A 328 11.16 3.13 -19.93
N GLY A 329 11.25 4.23 -20.68
CA GLY A 329 10.86 5.54 -20.18
C GLY A 329 9.34 5.72 -20.20
N LEU A 330 8.88 6.80 -19.55
CA LEU A 330 7.47 7.16 -19.46
C LEU A 330 7.26 8.64 -19.81
N THR A 331 6.14 8.93 -20.44
CA THR A 331 5.61 10.30 -20.58
C THR A 331 4.24 10.35 -19.94
N ILE A 332 4.12 11.09 -18.84
CA ILE A 332 2.92 11.16 -18.00
C ILE A 332 2.36 12.58 -18.03
N ASN A 333 1.09 12.74 -18.29
CA ASN A 333 0.37 14.00 -18.24
C ASN A 333 -0.42 14.08 -16.93
N LEU A 334 -0.15 15.11 -16.14
CA LEU A 334 -0.75 15.33 -14.82
C LEU A 334 -1.92 16.33 -14.85
N ASP A 335 -2.29 16.87 -16.01
CA ASP A 335 -3.27 17.96 -16.13
C ASP A 335 -4.61 17.59 -15.49
N GLN A 336 -5.16 16.42 -15.81
CA GLN A 336 -6.43 15.95 -15.25
C GLN A 336 -6.34 15.68 -13.74
N LEU A 337 -5.25 15.12 -13.25
CA LEU A 337 -5.05 14.80 -11.83
C LEU A 337 -4.85 16.05 -10.97
N CYS A 338 -4.24 17.09 -11.55
CA CYS A 338 -4.02 18.37 -10.89
C CYS A 338 -5.18 19.36 -11.07
N PHE A 339 -6.22 18.99 -11.81
CA PHE A 339 -7.38 19.87 -12.04
C PHE A 339 -8.19 20.03 -10.76
N ASP A 340 -8.60 21.27 -10.46
CA ASP A 340 -9.49 21.60 -9.36
C ASP A 340 -10.54 22.61 -9.85
N ALA A 341 -11.75 22.12 -9.97
CA ALA A 341 -12.88 22.92 -10.45
C ALA A 341 -13.23 24.12 -9.53
N SER A 342 -12.81 24.07 -8.28
CA SER A 342 -13.05 25.16 -7.30
C SER A 342 -12.12 26.36 -7.48
N ILE A 343 -11.01 26.15 -8.19
CA ILE A 343 -10.05 27.20 -8.52
C ILE A 343 -10.12 27.36 -10.04
N SER A 344 -10.57 28.54 -10.49
CA SER A 344 -10.49 28.84 -11.92
C SER A 344 -9.04 28.64 -12.35
N ASP A 345 -8.82 27.71 -13.25
CA ASP A 345 -7.54 27.42 -13.90
C ASP A 345 -7.18 28.54 -14.90
N ILE A 346 -7.53 29.77 -14.54
CA ILE A 346 -6.91 30.93 -15.15
C ILE A 346 -5.46 30.79 -14.76
N ASP A 347 -4.62 30.59 -15.75
CA ASP A 347 -3.19 30.56 -15.63
C ASP A 347 -2.76 31.85 -14.93
N GLY A 348 -2.81 31.83 -13.59
CA GLY A 348 -2.58 33.01 -12.76
C GLY A 348 -1.11 33.33 -12.60
N SER A 349 -0.25 32.74 -13.46
CA SER A 349 1.17 33.06 -13.54
C SER A 349 1.43 34.55 -13.77
N GLU A 350 0.44 35.25 -14.30
CA GLU A 350 0.55 36.70 -14.53
C GLU A 350 0.05 37.57 -13.35
N LEU A 351 -0.73 37.01 -12.40
CA LEU A 351 -1.42 37.83 -11.40
C LEU A 351 -0.82 37.81 -9.99
N GLN A 352 -0.17 36.76 -9.53
CA GLN A 352 0.62 36.70 -8.27
C GLN A 352 1.56 35.49 -8.24
N PRO A 353 2.80 35.60 -8.72
CA PRO A 353 3.74 34.49 -8.85
C PRO A 353 3.99 33.70 -7.55
N ASP A 354 4.11 34.40 -6.42
CA ASP A 354 4.54 33.79 -5.16
C ASP A 354 3.44 32.98 -4.45
N LYS A 355 2.18 33.37 -4.57
CA LYS A 355 1.06 32.63 -3.95
C LYS A 355 0.52 31.49 -4.80
N LEU A 356 0.67 31.60 -6.11
CA LEU A 356 0.23 30.59 -7.06
C LEU A 356 1.29 29.50 -7.27
N GLY A 357 2.57 29.85 -7.15
CA GLY A 357 3.68 28.91 -7.19
C GLY A 357 3.60 27.86 -6.09
N SER A 358 3.25 28.25 -4.85
CA SER A 358 3.12 27.31 -3.73
C SER A 358 1.97 26.32 -3.94
N ARG A 359 0.78 26.80 -4.31
CA ARG A 359 -0.40 25.92 -4.55
C ARG A 359 -0.21 24.97 -5.73
N PHE A 360 0.47 25.43 -6.77
CA PHE A 360 0.83 24.59 -7.91
C PHE A 360 1.73 23.43 -7.49
N LEU A 361 2.78 23.72 -6.71
CA LEU A 361 3.70 22.71 -6.19
C LEU A 361 3.04 21.79 -5.17
N GLU A 362 2.25 22.32 -4.25
CA GLU A 362 1.50 21.55 -3.25
C GLU A 362 0.60 20.49 -3.91
N ARG A 363 -0.16 20.86 -4.97
CA ARG A 363 -0.97 19.91 -5.72
C ARG A 363 -0.14 18.88 -6.46
N LEU A 364 0.97 19.30 -7.04
CA LEU A 364 1.86 18.39 -7.73
C LEU A 364 2.43 17.34 -6.78
N PHE A 365 2.87 17.77 -5.59
CA PHE A 365 3.31 16.85 -4.55
C PHE A 365 2.16 15.95 -4.09
N ALA A 366 0.98 16.50 -3.86
CA ALA A 366 -0.19 15.76 -3.43
C ALA A 366 -0.57 14.66 -4.44
N VAL A 367 -0.60 14.96 -5.73
CA VAL A 367 -0.90 13.98 -6.78
C VAL A 367 0.17 12.90 -6.92
N LEU A 368 1.43 13.27 -6.83
CA LEU A 368 2.55 12.35 -7.08
C LEU A 368 2.87 11.43 -5.90
N PHE A 369 2.71 11.92 -4.67
CA PHE A 369 3.22 11.25 -3.47
C PHE A 369 2.12 10.86 -2.46
N ASN A 370 0.83 11.10 -2.77
CA ASN A 370 -0.21 10.53 -1.92
C ASN A 370 -0.23 9.00 -2.06
N GLU A 371 -0.51 8.36 -0.96
CA GLU A 371 -0.59 6.92 -0.85
C GLU A 371 -2.04 6.45 -0.62
N GLU A 372 -2.99 7.17 -1.24
CA GLU A 372 -4.37 6.68 -1.38
C GLU A 372 -4.39 5.39 -2.17
N LEU A 373 -5.34 4.50 -1.91
CA LEU A 373 -5.47 3.30 -2.72
C LEU A 373 -5.75 3.63 -4.18
N GLY A 374 -5.19 2.85 -5.06
CA GLY A 374 -5.37 2.96 -6.49
C GLY A 374 -4.50 1.96 -7.23
N VAL A 375 -4.66 1.92 -8.55
CA VAL A 375 -3.87 1.02 -9.40
C VAL A 375 -3.53 1.72 -10.72
N VAL A 376 -2.38 1.35 -11.28
CA VAL A 376 -1.99 1.74 -12.64
C VAL A 376 -2.10 0.52 -13.54
N LEU A 377 -2.86 0.67 -14.61
CA LEU A 377 -3.08 -0.35 -15.62
C LEU A 377 -2.38 0.06 -16.92
N GLN A 378 -1.75 -0.87 -17.61
CA GLN A 378 -1.35 -0.71 -19.01
C GLN A 378 -2.31 -1.48 -19.90
N ILE A 379 -2.85 -0.83 -20.93
CA ILE A 379 -3.70 -1.43 -21.94
C ILE A 379 -3.23 -1.07 -23.35
N SER A 380 -3.62 -1.86 -24.34
CA SER A 380 -3.48 -1.43 -25.74
C SER A 380 -4.44 -0.28 -26.03
N THR A 381 -4.00 0.75 -26.73
CA THR A 381 -4.84 1.90 -27.14
C THR A 381 -6.06 1.44 -27.97
N ALA A 382 -5.93 0.36 -28.73
CA ALA A 382 -7.06 -0.25 -29.46
C ALA A 382 -8.16 -0.78 -28.53
N GLN A 383 -7.88 -1.06 -27.25
CA GLN A 383 -8.85 -1.53 -26.27
C GLN A 383 -9.48 -0.39 -25.43
N HIS A 384 -9.04 0.85 -25.64
CA HIS A 384 -9.46 2.01 -24.85
C HIS A 384 -10.99 2.07 -24.63
N GLN A 385 -11.78 2.08 -25.71
CA GLN A 385 -13.23 2.21 -25.59
C GLN A 385 -13.87 1.06 -24.81
N ALA A 386 -13.39 -0.17 -25.03
CA ALA A 386 -13.93 -1.34 -24.35
C ALA A 386 -13.59 -1.32 -22.84
N VAL A 387 -12.37 -0.93 -22.48
CA VAL A 387 -11.96 -0.79 -21.08
C VAL A 387 -12.73 0.33 -20.39
N MET A 388 -12.85 1.51 -21.04
CA MET A 388 -13.60 2.64 -20.49
C MET A 388 -15.08 2.30 -20.31
N HIS A 389 -15.67 1.51 -21.19
CA HIS A 389 -17.06 1.04 -21.06
C HIS A 389 -17.21 0.15 -19.79
N ILE A 390 -16.28 -0.78 -19.55
CA ILE A 390 -16.28 -1.62 -18.35
C ILE A 390 -16.17 -0.76 -17.09
N LEU A 391 -15.33 0.28 -17.10
CA LEU A 391 -15.19 1.23 -15.99
C LEU A 391 -16.47 2.03 -15.74
N VAL A 392 -17.20 2.42 -16.79
CA VAL A 392 -18.53 3.06 -16.68
C VAL A 392 -19.54 2.12 -16.03
N GLU A 393 -19.65 0.87 -16.52
CA GLU A 393 -20.54 -0.15 -15.95
C GLU A 393 -20.27 -0.41 -14.46
N ALA A 394 -19.02 -0.33 -14.05
CA ALA A 394 -18.58 -0.54 -12.67
C ALA A 394 -18.69 0.71 -11.78
N GLY A 395 -19.08 1.88 -12.32
CA GLY A 395 -19.14 3.13 -11.57
C GLY A 395 -17.75 3.70 -11.18
N LEU A 396 -16.70 3.35 -11.93
CA LEU A 396 -15.33 3.80 -11.67
C LEU A 396 -14.83 4.84 -12.67
N ARG A 397 -15.67 5.26 -13.64
CA ARG A 397 -15.24 6.15 -14.75
C ARG A 397 -14.69 7.48 -14.26
N ASP A 398 -15.36 8.09 -13.28
CA ASP A 398 -15.02 9.44 -12.79
C ASP A 398 -13.72 9.50 -11.98
N ILE A 399 -13.23 8.34 -11.55
CA ILE A 399 -11.97 8.18 -10.83
C ILE A 399 -10.90 7.44 -11.66
N SER A 400 -11.12 7.30 -12.96
CA SER A 400 -10.22 6.63 -13.91
C SER A 400 -9.69 7.62 -14.93
N PHE A 401 -8.36 7.76 -14.98
CA PHE A 401 -7.67 8.77 -15.77
C PHE A 401 -6.64 8.13 -16.70
N VAL A 402 -6.68 8.47 -17.98
CA VAL A 402 -5.57 8.16 -18.89
C VAL A 402 -4.45 9.13 -18.57
N ILE A 403 -3.35 8.61 -18.06
CA ILE A 403 -2.25 9.43 -17.51
C ILE A 403 -1.02 9.50 -18.40
N GLY A 404 -0.89 8.66 -19.40
CA GLY A 404 0.28 8.68 -20.29
C GLY A 404 0.60 7.36 -20.95
N GLN A 405 1.85 7.20 -21.34
CA GLN A 405 2.31 6.04 -22.12
C GLN A 405 3.82 5.81 -21.97
N PRO A 406 4.33 4.60 -22.26
CA PRO A 406 5.76 4.36 -22.42
C PRO A 406 6.36 5.20 -23.55
N ASN A 407 7.63 5.57 -23.42
CA ASN A 407 8.37 6.31 -24.44
C ASN A 407 9.68 5.59 -24.82
N GLN A 408 10.27 6.01 -25.94
CA GLN A 408 11.52 5.41 -26.45
C GLN A 408 12.79 6.15 -26.01
N THR A 409 12.66 7.20 -25.19
CA THR A 409 13.81 8.06 -24.82
C THR A 409 14.50 7.63 -23.54
N ASP A 410 13.96 6.60 -22.85
CA ASP A 410 14.42 6.10 -21.54
C ASP A 410 14.41 7.19 -20.44
N ASP A 411 13.57 8.23 -20.62
CA ASP A 411 13.34 9.28 -19.64
C ASP A 411 11.99 9.08 -18.96
N ILE A 412 11.90 9.34 -17.67
CA ILE A 412 10.63 9.50 -16.96
C ILE A 412 10.30 10.99 -16.98
N ARG A 413 9.27 11.35 -17.75
CA ARG A 413 8.82 12.72 -17.96
C ARG A 413 7.44 12.91 -17.38
N LEU A 414 7.34 13.82 -16.41
CA LEU A 414 6.07 14.27 -15.86
C LEU A 414 5.74 15.63 -16.48
N MET A 415 4.59 15.71 -17.13
CA MET A 415 4.16 16.87 -17.90
C MET A 415 2.97 17.55 -17.23
N ARG A 416 2.98 18.87 -17.18
CA ARG A 416 1.83 19.69 -16.82
C ARG A 416 1.77 20.94 -17.70
N ASN A 417 0.59 21.26 -18.24
CA ASN A 417 0.38 22.36 -19.20
C ASN A 417 1.40 22.30 -20.35
N ASN A 418 1.63 21.11 -20.91
CA ASN A 418 2.60 20.83 -21.98
C ASN A 418 4.08 21.17 -21.62
N LYS A 419 4.39 21.37 -20.36
CA LYS A 419 5.77 21.64 -19.89
C LYS A 419 6.23 20.49 -18.98
N PRO A 420 7.49 20.06 -19.07
CA PRO A 420 8.03 19.09 -18.14
C PRO A 420 8.20 19.74 -16.76
N VAL A 421 7.56 19.15 -15.73
CA VAL A 421 7.77 19.53 -14.32
C VAL A 421 8.85 18.66 -13.67
N LEU A 422 9.08 17.47 -14.22
CA LEU A 422 10.20 16.58 -13.90
C LEU A 422 10.60 15.84 -15.17
N SER A 423 11.90 15.72 -15.43
CA SER A 423 12.43 14.90 -16.53
C SER A 423 13.77 14.33 -16.10
N GLU A 424 13.78 13.04 -15.75
CA GLU A 424 14.95 12.33 -15.24
C GLU A 424 15.20 11.07 -16.07
N LYS A 425 16.44 10.65 -16.16
CA LYS A 425 16.78 9.37 -16.78
C LYS A 425 16.27 8.21 -15.90
N ARG A 426 15.56 7.25 -16.50
CA ARG A 426 15.12 6.04 -15.80
C ARG A 426 16.28 5.35 -15.06
N ILE A 427 17.46 5.28 -15.71
CA ILE A 427 18.63 4.63 -15.12
C ILE A 427 19.15 5.34 -13.86
N ASP A 428 19.04 6.67 -13.78
CA ASP A 428 19.50 7.42 -12.61
C ASP A 428 18.52 7.30 -11.45
N LEU A 429 17.22 7.28 -11.75
CA LEU A 429 16.18 6.98 -10.75
C LEU A 429 16.31 5.53 -10.23
N HIS A 430 16.54 4.56 -11.13
CA HIS A 430 16.72 3.15 -10.75
C HIS A 430 17.97 2.92 -9.90
N ARG A 431 19.06 3.66 -10.16
CA ARG A 431 20.26 3.61 -9.30
C ARG A 431 20.05 4.23 -7.93
N ALA A 432 19.14 5.18 -7.83
CA ALA A 432 18.82 5.82 -6.55
C ALA A 432 17.90 4.93 -5.70
N TRP A 433 17.03 4.20 -6.36
CA TRP A 433 16.11 3.23 -5.77
C TRP A 433 16.82 1.97 -5.32
#